data_801dad5d61241730dea2873f7c4a8be2
#
_entry.id   801dad5d61241730dea2873f7c4a8be2
#
_cell.length_a   1.000
_cell.length_b   1.000
_cell.length_c   1.000
_cell.angle_alpha   90.00
_cell.angle_beta   90.00
_cell.angle_gamma   90.00
#
_symmetry.space_group_name_H-M   'P 1'
#
loop_
_entity.id
_entity.type
_entity.pdbx_description
1 polymer ?
#
loop_
_entity_poly.entity_id
_entity_poly.type
_entity_poly.pdbx_seq_one_letter_code
_entity_poly.pdbx_strand_id
1 'polypeptide(L)'
;VIRSQMLRLAVQAQKAGWKGFLDFVEWWGLEHLASEDWEPSQTEDGRELPCLALRVLYALGRVLRSLPPQDSRVTWILEHLQEGLSRYLDDQWLLRSKGFALAKLARFNEAREVMIQVLRKNPREWWRWREMGELLEADDPEQAIMCYYHACTLERDKGKLVGVYLRLAQLLAAQARYDEAAWCAERARATRESRGWRIPQELQELLDTDWFCTHRNAPEPQIQFCTHRNAPEPQIHTERFATLFLMGIREEDVEYRRAVLDHHNAQKGLAYFLWSPREGTAVRYNRFPEIQKASVGTMAELEIAHHEERTLVIACRLIPFQEIPNFAVQVRGRLRRRAGQNHGFVHTDTGERYFVPPKTVGTLHDGARVEATCVYKYNPERDQESWVVLSLTPVA
;
A
#
# COMPACT_ATOMS: atom_id res chain seq x y z
N VAL A 1 -4.94 24.02 39.70
CA VAL A 1 -5.10 25.13 38.73
C VAL A 1 -3.74 25.75 38.33
N ILE A 2 -2.93 26.25 39.28
CA ILE A 2 -1.65 26.92 38.93
C ILE A 2 -0.68 25.97 38.23
N ARG A 3 -0.53 24.73 38.72
CA ARG A 3 0.35 23.72 38.13
C ARG A 3 -0.02 23.43 36.65
N SER A 4 -1.32 23.23 36.36
CA SER A 4 -1.82 22.99 35.00
C SER A 4 -1.55 24.20 34.07
N GLN A 5 -1.66 25.44 34.59
CA GLN A 5 -1.33 26.64 33.82
C GLN A 5 0.17 26.70 33.44
N MET A 6 1.06 26.31 34.35
CA MET A 6 2.50 26.25 34.05
C MET A 6 2.78 25.27 32.89
N LEU A 7 2.15 24.09 32.88
CA LEU A 7 2.27 23.14 31.77
C LEU A 7 1.69 23.67 30.45
N ARG A 8 0.54 24.38 30.48
CA ARG A 8 -0.02 25.03 29.29
C ARG A 8 0.95 26.02 28.68
N LEU A 9 1.58 26.87 29.51
CA LEU A 9 2.60 27.82 29.07
C LEU A 9 3.85 27.14 28.52
N ALA A 10 4.31 26.06 29.19
CA ALA A 10 5.46 25.27 28.73
C ALA A 10 5.21 24.66 27.34
N VAL A 11 4.02 24.08 27.10
CA VAL A 11 3.63 23.54 25.78
C VAL A 11 3.58 24.63 24.70
N GLN A 12 3.11 25.83 25.04
CA GLN A 12 3.12 26.97 24.11
C GLN A 12 4.55 27.44 23.82
N ALA A 13 5.41 27.56 24.84
CA ALA A 13 6.81 27.94 24.70
C ALA A 13 7.58 26.89 23.84
N GLN A 14 7.30 25.59 24.02
CA GLN A 14 7.90 24.53 23.19
C GLN A 14 7.55 24.71 21.71
N LYS A 15 6.30 25.07 21.38
CA LYS A 15 5.89 25.37 20.00
C LYS A 15 6.61 26.60 19.43
N ALA A 16 6.96 27.56 20.29
CA ALA A 16 7.74 28.74 19.94
C ALA A 16 9.26 28.45 19.88
N GLY A 17 9.71 27.21 20.08
CA GLY A 17 11.11 26.82 19.98
C GLY A 17 11.88 26.79 21.30
N TRP A 18 11.21 26.87 22.44
CA TRP A 18 11.88 26.75 23.74
C TRP A 18 12.50 25.39 23.96
N LYS A 19 13.82 25.32 24.15
CA LYS A 19 14.59 24.09 24.28
C LYS A 19 14.55 23.48 25.68
N GLY A 20 14.23 24.24 26.72
CA GLY A 20 14.15 23.79 28.12
C GLY A 20 12.85 23.02 28.47
N PHE A 21 12.02 22.69 27.48
CA PHE A 21 10.73 22.05 27.72
C PHE A 21 10.86 20.69 28.41
N LEU A 22 11.78 19.84 27.96
CA LEU A 22 11.95 18.50 28.52
C LEU A 22 12.42 18.58 29.98
N ASP A 23 13.46 19.37 30.27
CA ASP A 23 13.99 19.55 31.62
C ASP A 23 12.91 20.11 32.57
N PHE A 24 12.07 21.01 32.06
CA PHE A 24 10.95 21.55 32.82
C PHE A 24 9.91 20.47 33.15
N VAL A 25 9.52 19.63 32.17
CA VAL A 25 8.49 18.60 32.37
C VAL A 25 9.00 17.49 33.31
N GLU A 26 10.28 17.10 33.21
CA GLU A 26 10.91 16.18 34.17
C GLU A 26 10.90 16.76 35.60
N TRP A 27 11.30 18.02 35.76
CA TRP A 27 11.25 18.69 37.09
C TRP A 27 9.82 18.83 37.61
N TRP A 28 8.85 19.13 36.72
CA TRP A 28 7.45 19.33 37.10
C TRP A 28 6.79 18.04 37.59
N GLY A 29 7.13 16.91 36.98
CA GLY A 29 6.62 15.57 37.27
C GLY A 29 5.22 15.33 36.74
N LEU A 30 5.05 14.45 35.73
CA LEU A 30 3.75 14.20 35.09
C LEU A 30 2.75 13.46 35.99
N GLU A 31 3.21 12.84 37.06
CA GLU A 31 2.39 12.28 38.15
C GLU A 31 1.53 13.34 38.84
N HIS A 32 1.83 14.60 38.67
CA HIS A 32 1.04 15.72 39.22
C HIS A 32 -0.08 16.20 38.29
N LEU A 33 -0.32 15.53 37.15
CA LEU A 33 -1.48 15.78 36.33
C LEU A 33 -2.76 15.44 37.09
N ALA A 34 -3.68 16.40 37.16
CA ALA A 34 -4.97 16.21 37.77
C ALA A 34 -5.92 15.45 36.83
N SER A 35 -6.97 14.87 37.36
CA SER A 35 -7.98 14.15 36.56
C SER A 35 -8.55 15.02 35.44
N GLU A 36 -8.78 16.29 35.73
CA GLU A 36 -9.33 17.29 34.79
C GLU A 36 -8.36 17.59 33.64
N ASP A 37 -7.05 17.43 33.84
CA ASP A 37 -6.04 17.62 32.80
C ASP A 37 -6.09 16.51 31.72
N TRP A 38 -6.78 15.39 31.99
CA TRP A 38 -7.04 14.30 31.06
C TRP A 38 -8.40 14.43 30.36
N GLU A 39 -9.21 15.42 30.70
CA GLU A 39 -10.50 15.66 30.05
C GLU A 39 -10.36 16.60 28.85
N PRO A 40 -11.00 16.30 27.72
CA PRO A 40 -11.02 17.21 26.58
C PRO A 40 -11.62 18.56 26.95
N SER A 41 -11.08 19.63 26.39
CA SER A 41 -11.64 20.96 26.53
C SER A 41 -12.33 21.38 25.23
N GLN A 42 -13.38 22.21 25.34
CA GLN A 42 -14.04 22.79 24.17
C GLN A 42 -13.64 24.26 24.02
N THR A 43 -13.51 24.72 22.78
CA THR A 43 -13.41 26.14 22.43
C THR A 43 -14.79 26.79 22.52
N GLU A 44 -14.84 28.13 22.53
CA GLU A 44 -16.08 28.90 22.46
C GLU A 44 -16.95 28.52 21.24
N ASP A 45 -16.33 28.11 20.13
CA ASP A 45 -16.99 27.67 18.91
C ASP A 45 -17.44 26.18 18.98
N GLY A 46 -17.34 25.54 20.14
CA GLY A 46 -17.73 24.12 20.33
C GLY A 46 -16.76 23.08 19.77
N ARG A 47 -15.58 23.46 19.29
CA ARG A 47 -14.56 22.51 18.84
C ARG A 47 -13.90 21.84 20.03
N GLU A 48 -13.82 20.53 19.98
CA GLU A 48 -13.09 19.74 20.97
C GLU A 48 -11.58 19.90 20.78
N LEU A 49 -10.90 20.28 21.86
CA LEU A 49 -9.44 20.35 21.89
C LEU A 49 -8.88 19.17 22.67
N PRO A 50 -7.72 18.62 22.24
CA PRO A 50 -7.03 17.61 23.04
C PRO A 50 -6.79 18.13 24.47
N CYS A 51 -7.00 17.25 25.46
CA CYS A 51 -6.74 17.55 26.85
C CYS A 51 -5.30 18.03 27.10
N LEU A 52 -5.04 18.64 28.24
CA LEU A 52 -3.71 19.15 28.55
C LEU A 52 -2.65 18.04 28.55
N ALA A 53 -3.00 16.88 29.16
CA ALA A 53 -2.11 15.72 29.19
C ALA A 53 -1.70 15.27 27.79
N LEU A 54 -2.63 15.08 26.84
CA LEU A 54 -2.32 14.77 25.46
C LEU A 54 -1.44 15.80 24.78
N ARG A 55 -1.69 17.09 25.03
CA ARG A 55 -0.87 18.19 24.46
C ARG A 55 0.57 18.14 24.97
N VAL A 56 0.77 17.78 26.22
CA VAL A 56 2.11 17.57 26.82
C VAL A 56 2.78 16.36 26.20
N LEU A 57 2.08 15.22 26.11
CA LEU A 57 2.61 14.00 25.49
C LEU A 57 2.97 14.20 24.00
N TYR A 58 2.17 14.95 23.25
CA TYR A 58 2.50 15.32 21.87
C TYR A 58 3.75 16.25 21.80
N ALA A 59 3.93 17.13 22.79
CA ALA A 59 5.12 17.96 22.86
C ALA A 59 6.36 17.13 23.19
N LEU A 60 6.27 16.16 24.11
CA LEU A 60 7.33 15.17 24.38
C LEU A 60 7.68 14.37 23.12
N GLY A 61 6.68 13.90 22.37
CA GLY A 61 6.90 13.21 21.09
C GLY A 61 7.65 14.04 20.05
N ARG A 62 7.47 15.38 20.04
CA ARG A 62 8.25 16.27 19.17
C ARG A 62 9.70 16.40 19.63
N VAL A 63 9.92 16.59 20.94
CA VAL A 63 11.28 16.72 21.52
C VAL A 63 12.04 15.42 21.38
N LEU A 64 11.38 14.27 21.56
CA LEU A 64 11.97 12.95 21.38
C LEU A 64 12.75 12.81 20.07
N ARG A 65 12.28 13.40 18.97
CA ARG A 65 12.95 13.28 17.67
C ARG A 65 14.35 13.89 17.65
N SER A 66 14.60 14.93 18.46
CA SER A 66 15.89 15.59 18.56
C SER A 66 16.85 14.97 19.57
N LEU A 67 16.38 14.03 20.41
CA LEU A 67 17.25 13.35 21.36
C LEU A 67 18.19 12.37 20.64
N PRO A 68 19.43 12.19 21.14
CA PRO A 68 20.32 11.17 20.60
C PRO A 68 19.76 9.76 20.86
N PRO A 69 20.18 8.75 20.05
CA PRO A 69 19.87 7.36 20.33
C PRO A 69 20.34 6.96 21.74
N GLN A 70 19.56 6.12 22.43
CA GLN A 70 19.86 5.60 23.77
C GLN A 70 19.99 6.67 24.88
N ASP A 71 19.50 7.90 24.67
CA ASP A 71 19.35 8.89 25.73
C ASP A 71 18.44 8.32 26.84
N SER A 72 18.85 8.42 28.11
CA SER A 72 18.08 7.87 29.24
C SER A 72 16.66 8.41 29.32
N ARG A 73 16.43 9.65 28.88
CA ARG A 73 15.13 10.30 28.86
C ARG A 73 14.15 9.69 27.84
N VAL A 74 14.65 8.96 26.86
CA VAL A 74 13.79 8.24 25.89
C VAL A 74 12.94 7.20 26.59
N THR A 75 13.51 6.46 27.57
CA THR A 75 12.77 5.45 28.36
C THR A 75 11.68 6.13 29.19
N TRP A 76 12.01 7.22 29.86
CA TRP A 76 11.05 8.00 30.64
C TRP A 76 9.90 8.53 29.77
N ILE A 77 10.21 9.07 28.59
CA ILE A 77 9.17 9.52 27.63
C ILE A 77 8.30 8.33 27.20
N LEU A 78 8.90 7.18 26.90
CA LEU A 78 8.17 5.98 26.46
C LEU A 78 7.15 5.51 27.51
N GLU A 79 7.53 5.52 28.80
CA GLU A 79 6.65 5.13 29.91
C GLU A 79 5.40 6.04 29.96
N HIS A 80 5.59 7.36 29.83
CA HIS A 80 4.48 8.29 29.83
C HIS A 80 3.61 8.23 28.54
N LEU A 81 4.22 7.94 27.39
CA LEU A 81 3.46 7.66 26.17
C LEU A 81 2.59 6.40 26.33
N GLN A 82 3.09 5.37 27.03
CA GLN A 82 2.34 4.15 27.32
C GLN A 82 1.18 4.42 28.29
N GLU A 83 1.39 5.26 29.30
CA GLU A 83 0.32 5.72 30.18
C GLU A 83 -0.76 6.47 29.40
N GLY A 84 -0.37 7.40 28.52
CA GLY A 84 -1.29 8.07 27.62
C GLY A 84 -2.08 7.10 26.73
N LEU A 85 -1.41 6.10 26.18
CA LEU A 85 -2.03 5.06 25.35
C LEU A 85 -2.96 4.13 26.15
N SER A 86 -2.78 3.94 27.44
CA SER A 86 -3.72 3.17 28.27
C SER A 86 -5.09 3.84 28.36
N ARG A 87 -5.15 5.18 28.22
CA ARG A 87 -6.39 5.99 28.23
C ARG A 87 -6.93 6.27 26.82
N TYR A 88 -6.01 6.45 25.85
CA TYR A 88 -6.30 6.81 24.45
C TYR A 88 -5.67 5.77 23.54
N LEU A 89 -6.18 4.54 23.58
CA LEU A 89 -5.63 3.33 22.95
C LEU A 89 -5.24 3.50 21.48
N ASP A 90 -6.02 4.29 20.76
CA ASP A 90 -5.90 4.44 19.31
C ASP A 90 -5.37 5.80 18.87
N ASP A 91 -4.81 6.60 19.78
CA ASP A 91 -4.28 7.90 19.42
C ASP A 91 -3.05 7.74 18.50
N GLN A 92 -3.22 8.17 17.26
CA GLN A 92 -2.20 8.02 16.22
C GLN A 92 -0.89 8.77 16.49
N TRP A 93 -0.95 9.90 17.21
CA TRP A 93 0.23 10.72 17.51
C TRP A 93 1.04 10.12 18.66
N LEU A 94 0.36 9.53 19.64
CA LEU A 94 1.01 8.78 20.71
C LEU A 94 1.64 7.50 20.17
N LEU A 95 0.92 6.72 19.34
CA LEU A 95 1.46 5.53 18.68
C LEU A 95 2.69 5.86 17.86
N ARG A 96 2.62 6.91 17.04
CA ARG A 96 3.75 7.40 16.25
C ARG A 96 4.96 7.76 17.13
N SER A 97 4.74 8.50 18.22
CA SER A 97 5.79 8.88 19.15
C SER A 97 6.40 7.67 19.87
N LYS A 98 5.57 6.68 20.24
CA LYS A 98 6.01 5.39 20.78
C LYS A 98 6.89 4.63 19.80
N GLY A 99 6.53 4.58 18.51
CA GLY A 99 7.35 3.96 17.47
C GLY A 99 8.75 4.56 17.40
N PHE A 100 8.86 5.89 17.39
CA PHE A 100 10.17 6.58 17.42
C PHE A 100 10.94 6.37 18.71
N ALA A 101 10.28 6.33 19.87
CA ALA A 101 10.95 6.03 21.15
C ALA A 101 11.57 4.63 21.15
N LEU A 102 10.80 3.64 20.70
CA LEU A 102 11.26 2.26 20.58
C LEU A 102 12.45 2.13 19.63
N ALA A 103 12.42 2.80 18.47
CA ALA A 103 13.55 2.81 17.53
C ALA A 103 14.82 3.42 18.14
N LYS A 104 14.70 4.53 18.88
CA LYS A 104 15.84 5.15 19.59
C LYS A 104 16.43 4.23 20.68
N LEU A 105 15.64 3.31 21.23
CA LEU A 105 16.05 2.29 22.16
C LEU A 105 16.52 0.99 21.48
N ALA A 106 16.69 0.99 20.15
CA ALA A 106 17.04 -0.16 19.32
C ALA A 106 16.03 -1.34 19.41
N ARG A 107 14.78 -1.08 19.81
CA ARG A 107 13.68 -2.05 19.84
C ARG A 107 12.96 -2.05 18.49
N PHE A 108 13.67 -2.37 17.41
CA PHE A 108 13.21 -2.16 16.03
C PHE A 108 11.96 -2.97 15.69
N ASN A 109 11.85 -4.24 16.11
CA ASN A 109 10.67 -5.07 15.83
C ASN A 109 9.39 -4.45 16.43
N GLU A 110 9.45 -4.04 17.69
CA GLU A 110 8.31 -3.40 18.34
C GLU A 110 7.98 -2.03 17.73
N ALA A 111 9.00 -1.25 17.39
CA ALA A 111 8.83 0.00 16.68
C ALA A 111 8.10 -0.18 15.34
N ARG A 112 8.51 -1.20 14.57
CA ARG A 112 7.90 -1.57 13.29
C ARG A 112 6.42 -1.96 13.45
N GLU A 113 6.08 -2.82 14.41
CA GLU A 113 4.70 -3.22 14.67
C GLU A 113 3.79 -2.02 14.99
N VAL A 114 4.26 -1.12 15.86
CA VAL A 114 3.52 0.09 16.23
C VAL A 114 3.35 1.03 15.03
N MET A 115 4.41 1.23 14.23
CA MET A 115 4.32 2.10 13.05
C MET A 115 3.48 1.51 11.93
N ILE A 116 3.40 0.19 11.78
CA ILE A 116 2.45 -0.46 10.87
C ILE A 116 1.01 -0.15 11.28
N GLN A 117 0.69 -0.14 12.59
CA GLN A 117 -0.65 0.26 13.07
C GLN A 117 -0.97 1.72 12.66
N VAL A 118 0.00 2.62 12.77
CA VAL A 118 -0.14 4.03 12.33
C VAL A 118 -0.35 4.12 10.82
N LEU A 119 0.38 3.34 10.03
CA LEU A 119 0.24 3.29 8.57
C LEU A 119 -1.13 2.75 8.13
N ARG A 120 -1.61 1.67 8.76
CA ARG A 120 -2.92 1.05 8.45
C ARG A 120 -4.09 2.02 8.61
N LYS A 121 -4.01 2.98 9.54
CA LYS A 121 -5.06 4.00 9.73
C LYS A 121 -5.22 4.94 8.53
N ASN A 122 -4.11 5.29 7.86
CA ASN A 122 -4.12 6.17 6.68
C ASN A 122 -2.95 5.83 5.74
N PRO A 123 -3.04 4.76 4.95
CA PRO A 123 -1.94 4.29 4.12
C PRO A 123 -1.64 5.20 2.91
N ARG A 124 -2.50 6.19 2.63
CA ARG A 124 -2.31 7.16 1.53
C ARG A 124 -1.55 8.42 1.93
N GLU A 125 -1.19 8.55 3.19
CA GLU A 125 -0.44 9.69 3.68
C GLU A 125 1.07 9.48 3.46
N TRP A 126 1.65 10.16 2.46
CA TRP A 126 3.04 10.00 2.05
C TRP A 126 4.06 10.15 3.19
N TRP A 127 3.82 11.10 4.12
CA TRP A 127 4.75 11.39 5.23
C TRP A 127 4.85 10.23 6.23
N ARG A 128 3.84 9.37 6.32
CA ARG A 128 3.88 8.18 7.17
C ARG A 128 4.82 7.12 6.61
N TRP A 129 4.80 6.95 5.29
CA TRP A 129 5.73 6.06 4.60
C TRP A 129 7.16 6.59 4.68
N ARG A 130 7.35 7.91 4.57
CA ARG A 130 8.65 8.54 4.82
C ARG A 130 9.14 8.22 6.24
N GLU A 131 8.30 8.35 7.25
CA GLU A 131 8.68 8.08 8.64
C GLU A 131 8.93 6.60 8.90
N MET A 132 8.20 5.71 8.23
CA MET A 132 8.49 4.29 8.26
C MET A 132 9.85 3.98 7.63
N GLY A 133 10.17 4.60 6.49
CA GLY A 133 11.50 4.52 5.89
C GLY A 133 12.58 4.99 6.85
N GLU A 134 12.43 6.15 7.47
CA GLU A 134 13.35 6.71 8.47
C GLU A 134 13.60 5.75 9.65
N LEU A 135 12.58 5.03 10.07
CA LEU A 135 12.69 4.04 11.14
C LEU A 135 13.46 2.80 10.71
N LEU A 136 13.30 2.37 9.47
CA LEU A 136 13.90 1.14 8.94
C LEU A 136 15.33 1.32 8.43
N GLU A 137 15.83 2.54 8.24
CA GLU A 137 17.15 2.80 7.63
C GLU A 137 18.30 2.03 8.26
N ALA A 138 18.28 1.86 9.58
CA ALA A 138 19.36 1.19 10.32
C ALA A 138 19.21 -0.34 10.36
N ASP A 139 18.00 -0.86 10.25
CA ASP A 139 17.67 -2.27 10.42
C ASP A 139 17.46 -2.98 9.08
N ASP A 140 16.73 -2.35 8.17
CA ASP A 140 16.37 -2.90 6.86
C ASP A 140 16.38 -1.79 5.79
N PRO A 141 17.55 -1.41 5.29
CA PRO A 141 17.69 -0.31 4.32
C PRO A 141 16.97 -0.58 2.99
N GLU A 142 16.78 -1.83 2.57
CA GLU A 142 16.01 -2.16 1.37
C GLU A 142 14.52 -1.83 1.56
N GLN A 143 13.92 -2.23 2.67
CA GLN A 143 12.55 -1.85 2.97
C GLN A 143 12.39 -0.35 3.21
N ALA A 144 13.41 0.32 3.77
CA ALA A 144 13.44 1.78 3.89
C ALA A 144 13.36 2.46 2.52
N ILE A 145 14.17 2.03 1.55
CA ILE A 145 14.15 2.51 0.17
C ILE A 145 12.75 2.32 -0.44
N MET A 146 12.14 1.15 -0.29
CA MET A 146 10.80 0.89 -0.81
C MET A 146 9.73 1.77 -0.16
N CYS A 147 9.81 2.03 1.14
CA CYS A 147 8.93 2.97 1.84
C CYS A 147 9.07 4.41 1.28
N TYR A 148 10.30 4.86 1.05
CA TYR A 148 10.57 6.18 0.48
C TYR A 148 10.08 6.29 -0.97
N TYR A 149 10.30 5.29 -1.81
CA TYR A 149 9.74 5.26 -3.17
C TYR A 149 8.22 5.30 -3.14
N HIS A 150 7.58 4.53 -2.26
CA HIS A 150 6.13 4.58 -2.13
C HIS A 150 5.63 5.96 -1.66
N ALA A 151 6.33 6.61 -0.74
CA ALA A 151 6.04 8.00 -0.36
C ALA A 151 6.10 8.96 -1.56
N CYS A 152 7.07 8.78 -2.46
CA CYS A 152 7.20 9.57 -3.68
C CYS A 152 6.04 9.39 -4.65
N THR A 153 5.37 8.23 -4.66
CA THR A 153 4.21 7.97 -5.51
C THR A 153 2.93 8.62 -4.97
N LEU A 154 2.84 8.83 -3.67
CA LEU A 154 1.65 9.37 -3.00
C LEU A 154 1.58 10.90 -2.98
N GLU A 155 2.73 11.60 -3.05
CA GLU A 155 2.79 13.07 -2.99
C GLU A 155 3.14 13.67 -4.36
N ARG A 156 2.35 14.66 -4.77
CA ARG A 156 2.55 15.37 -6.04
C ARG A 156 3.49 16.57 -5.91
N ASP A 157 3.52 17.21 -4.75
CA ASP A 157 4.38 18.36 -4.51
C ASP A 157 5.84 17.92 -4.27
N LYS A 158 6.66 18.08 -5.30
CA LYS A 158 8.09 17.73 -5.27
C LYS A 158 8.87 18.46 -4.16
N GLY A 159 8.42 19.64 -3.76
CA GLY A 159 9.04 20.39 -2.68
C GLY A 159 8.95 19.70 -1.32
N LYS A 160 7.85 18.99 -1.06
CA LYS A 160 7.69 18.20 0.15
C LYS A 160 8.59 16.94 0.15
N LEU A 161 8.94 16.46 -1.04
CA LEU A 161 9.72 15.24 -1.24
C LEU A 161 11.23 15.45 -1.28
N VAL A 162 11.72 16.69 -1.25
CA VAL A 162 13.17 16.97 -1.35
C VAL A 162 13.98 16.20 -0.30
N GLY A 163 13.49 16.13 0.95
CA GLY A 163 14.15 15.35 2.00
C GLY A 163 14.11 13.84 1.74
N VAL A 164 13.04 13.34 1.11
CA VAL A 164 12.92 11.94 0.73
C VAL A 164 13.91 11.59 -0.37
N TYR A 165 14.02 12.43 -1.40
CA TYR A 165 15.01 12.23 -2.48
C TYR A 165 16.45 12.26 -1.96
N LEU A 166 16.75 13.14 -0.99
CA LEU A 166 18.08 13.18 -0.37
C LEU A 166 18.41 11.88 0.36
N ARG A 167 17.46 11.37 1.16
CA ARG A 167 17.66 10.08 1.89
C ARG A 167 17.76 8.90 0.94
N LEU A 168 16.92 8.83 -0.10
CA LEU A 168 17.03 7.84 -1.16
C LEU A 168 18.41 7.87 -1.82
N ALA A 169 18.91 9.06 -2.19
CA ALA A 169 20.23 9.18 -2.81
C ALA A 169 21.34 8.64 -1.90
N GLN A 170 21.28 8.92 -0.61
CA GLN A 170 22.25 8.43 0.37
C GLN A 170 22.22 6.91 0.52
N LEU A 171 21.02 6.33 0.70
CA LEU A 171 20.84 4.88 0.88
C LEU A 171 21.21 4.10 -0.38
N LEU A 172 20.78 4.57 -1.55
CA LEU A 172 21.09 3.94 -2.83
C LEU A 172 22.60 4.00 -3.16
N ALA A 173 23.24 5.14 -2.88
CA ALA A 173 24.71 5.27 -3.05
C ALA A 173 25.46 4.31 -2.12
N ALA A 174 25.02 4.15 -0.87
CA ALA A 174 25.60 3.17 0.06
C ALA A 174 25.48 1.72 -0.42
N GLN A 175 24.50 1.43 -1.30
CA GLN A 175 24.31 0.13 -1.95
C GLN A 175 24.92 0.03 -3.34
N ALA A 176 25.73 1.01 -3.75
CA ALA A 176 26.32 1.12 -5.08
C ALA A 176 25.29 1.17 -6.25
N ARG A 177 24.04 1.53 -5.98
CA ARG A 177 22.98 1.77 -6.99
C ARG A 177 23.07 3.20 -7.52
N TYR A 178 24.18 3.52 -8.20
CA TYR A 178 24.57 4.88 -8.51
C TYR A 178 23.65 5.59 -9.52
N ASP A 179 23.05 4.89 -10.48
CA ASP A 179 22.08 5.49 -11.42
C ASP A 179 20.86 6.04 -10.68
N GLU A 180 20.26 5.24 -9.82
CA GLU A 180 19.10 5.63 -9.04
C GLU A 180 19.46 6.72 -8.00
N ALA A 181 20.64 6.59 -7.37
CA ALA A 181 21.15 7.57 -6.43
C ALA A 181 21.33 8.94 -7.09
N ALA A 182 21.96 8.96 -8.29
CA ALA A 182 22.20 10.19 -9.05
C ALA A 182 20.89 10.85 -9.50
N TRP A 183 19.92 10.05 -9.96
CA TRP A 183 18.59 10.59 -10.30
C TRP A 183 17.91 11.23 -9.09
N CYS A 184 17.94 10.58 -7.93
CA CYS A 184 17.36 11.13 -6.69
C CYS A 184 18.08 12.41 -6.25
N ALA A 185 19.41 12.44 -6.25
CA ALA A 185 20.19 13.63 -5.89
C ALA A 185 19.91 14.81 -6.83
N GLU A 186 19.86 14.56 -8.14
CA GLU A 186 19.52 15.55 -9.16
C GLU A 186 18.10 16.07 -8.97
N ARG A 187 17.14 15.24 -8.64
CA ARG A 187 15.75 15.63 -8.37
C ARG A 187 15.66 16.52 -7.14
N ALA A 188 16.39 16.20 -6.08
CA ALA A 188 16.49 17.04 -4.89
C ALA A 188 17.11 18.41 -5.22
N ARG A 189 18.22 18.44 -5.98
CA ARG A 189 18.91 19.66 -6.43
C ARG A 189 18.00 20.53 -7.27
N ALA A 190 17.46 19.99 -8.38
CA ALA A 190 16.62 20.73 -9.33
C ALA A 190 15.36 21.31 -8.65
N THR A 191 14.74 20.56 -7.72
CA THR A 191 13.59 21.05 -6.97
C THR A 191 13.95 22.22 -6.06
N ARG A 192 15.10 22.18 -5.40
CA ARG A 192 15.58 23.29 -4.55
C ARG A 192 15.89 24.53 -5.38
N GLU A 193 16.61 24.37 -6.47
CA GLU A 193 16.98 25.47 -7.37
C GLU A 193 15.74 26.15 -7.95
N SER A 194 14.76 25.37 -8.44
CA SER A 194 13.52 25.93 -9.00
C SER A 194 12.70 26.73 -7.99
N ARG A 195 12.90 26.49 -6.70
CA ARG A 195 12.23 27.20 -5.59
C ARG A 195 13.09 28.27 -4.92
N GLY A 196 14.31 28.46 -5.39
CA GLY A 196 15.27 29.40 -4.79
C GLY A 196 15.73 28.97 -3.38
N TRP A 197 15.66 27.68 -3.04
CA TRP A 197 16.09 27.17 -1.76
C TRP A 197 17.59 26.85 -1.75
N ARG A 198 18.25 27.15 -0.64
CA ARG A 198 19.67 26.83 -0.46
C ARG A 198 19.88 25.31 -0.56
N ILE A 199 20.94 24.89 -1.26
CA ILE A 199 21.42 23.49 -1.25
C ILE A 199 22.05 23.21 0.12
N PRO A 200 21.57 22.19 0.88
CA PRO A 200 22.19 21.81 2.14
C PRO A 200 23.53 21.11 1.91
N GLN A 201 24.39 21.13 2.91
CA GLN A 201 25.73 20.57 2.82
C GLN A 201 25.71 19.08 2.45
N GLU A 202 24.80 18.30 3.06
CA GLU A 202 24.69 16.85 2.79
C GLU A 202 24.34 16.55 1.32
N LEU A 203 23.53 17.40 0.69
CA LEU A 203 23.25 17.26 -0.75
C LEU A 203 24.44 17.68 -1.59
N GLN A 204 25.13 18.76 -1.22
CA GLN A 204 26.32 19.24 -1.92
C GLN A 204 27.41 18.16 -1.90
N GLU A 205 27.65 17.53 -0.76
CA GLU A 205 28.60 16.43 -0.60
C GLU A 205 28.31 15.27 -1.56
N LEU A 206 27.03 14.91 -1.78
CA LEU A 206 26.66 13.90 -2.77
C LEU A 206 26.92 14.35 -4.20
N LEU A 207 26.61 15.62 -4.53
CA LEU A 207 26.80 16.19 -5.87
C LEU A 207 28.29 16.31 -6.27
N ASP A 208 29.17 16.42 -5.28
CA ASP A 208 30.62 16.55 -5.49
C ASP A 208 31.32 15.18 -5.60
N THR A 209 30.60 14.05 -5.53
CA THR A 209 31.17 12.72 -5.66
C THR A 209 31.47 12.34 -7.11
N ASP A 210 32.50 11.52 -7.32
CA ASP A 210 32.85 10.99 -8.66
C ASP A 210 31.72 10.17 -9.29
N TRP A 211 31.03 9.36 -8.49
CA TRP A 211 29.91 8.56 -8.97
C TRP A 211 28.75 9.45 -9.47
N PHE A 212 28.45 10.57 -8.78
CA PHE A 212 27.40 11.47 -9.25
C PHE A 212 27.79 12.12 -10.59
N CYS A 213 29.01 12.57 -10.74
CA CYS A 213 29.51 13.15 -11.99
C CYS A 213 29.37 12.16 -13.18
N THR A 214 29.59 10.89 -12.91
CA THR A 214 29.51 9.82 -13.92
C THR A 214 28.05 9.48 -14.28
N HIS A 215 27.15 9.44 -13.28
CA HIS A 215 25.77 8.93 -13.42
C HIS A 215 24.70 10.03 -13.44
N ARG A 216 25.07 11.33 -13.42
CA ARG A 216 24.11 12.46 -13.30
C ARG A 216 23.03 12.52 -14.39
N ASN A 217 23.24 11.88 -15.54
CA ASN A 217 22.28 11.83 -16.63
C ASN A 217 21.49 10.50 -16.65
N ALA A 218 21.49 9.76 -15.56
CA ALA A 218 20.73 8.52 -15.44
C ALA A 218 19.24 8.75 -15.66
N PRO A 219 18.55 7.83 -16.35
CA PRO A 219 17.11 7.94 -16.58
C PRO A 219 16.34 7.85 -15.28
N GLU A 220 15.11 8.34 -15.31
CA GLU A 220 14.19 8.19 -14.18
C GLU A 220 14.00 6.70 -13.86
N PRO A 221 14.19 6.28 -12.59
CA PRO A 221 13.88 4.92 -12.19
C PRO A 221 12.41 4.62 -12.51
N GLN A 222 12.15 3.50 -13.13
CA GLN A 222 10.79 3.12 -13.48
C GLN A 222 10.03 2.67 -12.22
N ILE A 223 9.47 3.64 -11.50
CA ILE A 223 8.60 3.40 -10.36
C ILE A 223 7.19 3.16 -10.91
N GLN A 224 6.78 1.90 -11.03
CA GLN A 224 5.44 1.57 -11.51
C GLN A 224 4.43 1.29 -10.39
N PHE A 225 3.21 1.77 -10.64
CA PHE A 225 2.03 1.57 -9.78
C PHE A 225 1.44 0.16 -9.88
N CYS A 226 1.83 -0.66 -10.87
CA CYS A 226 1.24 -1.99 -11.15
C CYS A 226 2.30 -3.02 -11.50
N THR A 227 2.44 -4.05 -10.77
CA THR A 227 2.27 -5.50 -10.93
C THR A 227 2.74 -6.16 -12.23
N HIS A 228 4.04 -6.10 -12.66
CA HIS A 228 4.48 -6.94 -13.76
C HIS A 228 5.87 -7.53 -13.53
N ARG A 229 5.91 -8.83 -13.16
CA ARG A 229 7.16 -9.58 -12.95
C ARG A 229 7.96 -9.86 -14.23
N ASN A 230 7.34 -9.68 -15.42
CA ASN A 230 7.94 -10.00 -16.72
C ASN A 230 8.23 -8.75 -17.56
N ALA A 231 8.42 -7.59 -16.96
CA ALA A 231 8.93 -6.45 -17.71
C ALA A 231 10.44 -6.59 -17.93
N PRO A 232 10.95 -6.19 -19.10
CA PRO A 232 12.36 -6.36 -19.45
C PRO A 232 13.33 -5.47 -18.66
N GLU A 233 12.82 -4.58 -17.79
CA GLU A 233 13.63 -3.68 -16.96
C GLU A 233 13.22 -3.80 -15.48
N PRO A 234 14.15 -3.57 -14.52
CA PRO A 234 13.83 -3.62 -13.09
C PRO A 234 12.84 -2.51 -12.75
N GLN A 235 11.61 -2.91 -12.44
CA GLN A 235 10.53 -2.00 -12.05
C GLN A 235 10.34 -2.04 -10.56
N ILE A 236 10.18 -0.88 -9.94
CA ILE A 236 9.94 -0.74 -8.50
C ILE A 236 8.43 -0.81 -8.24
N HIS A 237 7.95 -1.93 -7.74
CA HIS A 237 6.53 -2.19 -7.49
C HIS A 237 6.09 -1.72 -6.09
N THR A 238 5.93 -0.42 -5.90
CA THR A 238 5.70 0.15 -4.57
C THR A 238 4.32 -0.18 -3.98
N GLU A 239 3.26 -0.30 -4.79
CA GLU A 239 1.92 -0.66 -4.26
C GLU A 239 1.84 -2.13 -3.85
N ARG A 240 2.48 -3.02 -4.61
CA ARG A 240 2.63 -4.42 -4.24
C ARG A 240 3.39 -4.54 -2.92
N PHE A 241 4.53 -3.87 -2.83
CA PHE A 241 5.31 -3.78 -1.59
C PHE A 241 4.46 -3.26 -0.43
N ALA A 242 3.78 -2.13 -0.59
CA ALA A 242 2.95 -1.53 0.45
C ALA A 242 1.85 -2.49 0.95
N THR A 243 1.26 -3.28 0.04
CA THR A 243 0.25 -4.27 0.42
C THR A 243 0.85 -5.39 1.25
N LEU A 244 1.94 -6.02 0.79
CA LEU A 244 2.62 -7.10 1.51
C LEU A 244 3.11 -6.60 2.87
N PHE A 245 3.74 -5.45 2.89
CA PHE A 245 4.28 -4.82 4.10
C PHE A 245 3.21 -4.55 5.16
N LEU A 246 2.09 -3.92 4.76
CA LEU A 246 0.99 -3.60 5.69
C LEU A 246 0.27 -4.84 6.21
N MET A 247 0.20 -5.90 5.43
CA MET A 247 -0.46 -7.15 5.84
C MET A 247 0.49 -8.11 6.57
N GLY A 248 1.80 -7.83 6.57
CA GLY A 248 2.80 -8.74 7.15
C GLY A 248 2.94 -10.04 6.35
N ILE A 249 2.66 -9.99 5.04
CA ILE A 249 2.76 -11.13 4.14
C ILE A 249 4.18 -11.19 3.58
N ARG A 250 4.81 -12.36 3.66
CA ARG A 250 6.14 -12.57 3.08
C ARG A 250 6.03 -12.89 1.60
N GLU A 251 7.06 -12.58 0.84
CA GLU A 251 7.11 -12.86 -0.60
C GLU A 251 6.90 -14.35 -0.93
N GLU A 252 7.41 -15.22 -0.09
CA GLU A 252 7.29 -16.68 -0.22
C GLU A 252 5.86 -17.20 0.00
N ASP A 253 4.99 -16.42 0.67
CA ASP A 253 3.59 -16.76 0.91
C ASP A 253 2.67 -16.28 -0.24
N VAL A 254 3.23 -15.69 -1.29
CA VAL A 254 2.48 -15.22 -2.47
C VAL A 254 2.40 -16.33 -3.51
N GLU A 255 1.18 -16.70 -3.85
CA GLU A 255 0.86 -17.69 -4.88
C GLU A 255 0.48 -17.05 -6.21
N TYR A 256 0.84 -17.72 -7.31
CA TYR A 256 0.50 -17.29 -8.66
C TYR A 256 -0.60 -18.18 -9.23
N ARG A 257 -1.69 -17.55 -9.70
CA ARG A 257 -2.83 -18.25 -10.31
C ARG A 257 -3.16 -17.63 -11.66
N ARG A 258 -3.36 -18.48 -12.69
CA ARG A 258 -4.05 -18.07 -13.91
C ARG A 258 -5.53 -18.27 -13.69
N ALA A 259 -6.30 -17.24 -13.98
CA ALA A 259 -7.73 -17.22 -13.68
C ALA A 259 -8.51 -16.60 -14.84
N VAL A 260 -9.76 -16.97 -14.96
CA VAL A 260 -10.68 -16.48 -16.00
C VAL A 260 -11.76 -15.62 -15.35
N LEU A 261 -12.06 -14.47 -15.93
CA LEU A 261 -13.13 -13.58 -15.49
C LEU A 261 -14.49 -14.24 -15.73
N ASP A 262 -15.15 -14.65 -14.67
CA ASP A 262 -16.46 -15.33 -14.71
C ASP A 262 -17.63 -14.35 -14.81
N HIS A 263 -17.62 -13.31 -13.97
CA HIS A 263 -18.67 -12.29 -14.00
C HIS A 263 -18.26 -10.98 -13.30
N HIS A 264 -18.99 -9.92 -13.65
CA HIS A 264 -18.91 -8.64 -12.99
C HIS A 264 -20.05 -8.45 -11.99
N ASN A 265 -19.75 -7.85 -10.84
CA ASN A 265 -20.72 -7.32 -9.91
C ASN A 265 -20.53 -5.79 -9.81
N ALA A 266 -21.15 -5.07 -10.74
CA ALA A 266 -21.01 -3.62 -10.84
C ALA A 266 -21.54 -2.87 -9.60
N GLN A 267 -22.58 -3.39 -8.94
CA GLN A 267 -23.12 -2.79 -7.72
C GLN A 267 -22.13 -2.81 -6.56
N LYS A 268 -21.33 -3.87 -6.46
CA LYS A 268 -20.28 -4.03 -5.43
C LYS A 268 -18.92 -3.52 -5.91
N GLY A 269 -18.79 -3.09 -7.16
CA GLY A 269 -17.53 -2.59 -7.73
C GLY A 269 -16.44 -3.67 -7.84
N LEU A 270 -16.80 -4.90 -8.21
CA LEU A 270 -15.86 -6.02 -8.30
C LEU A 270 -16.15 -6.96 -9.48
N ALA A 271 -15.14 -7.73 -9.84
CA ALA A 271 -15.22 -8.86 -10.77
C ALA A 271 -14.82 -10.13 -10.05
N TYR A 272 -15.39 -11.26 -10.45
CA TYR A 272 -15.08 -12.57 -9.91
C TYR A 272 -14.26 -13.38 -10.90
N PHE A 273 -13.11 -13.88 -10.46
CA PHE A 273 -12.18 -14.70 -11.24
C PHE A 273 -12.16 -16.12 -10.70
N LEU A 274 -12.17 -17.09 -11.61
CA LEU A 274 -12.05 -18.51 -11.30
C LEU A 274 -10.70 -19.04 -11.78
N TRP A 275 -10.05 -19.90 -11.00
CA TRP A 275 -8.83 -20.62 -11.38
C TRP A 275 -8.98 -22.15 -11.30
N SER A 276 -10.09 -22.64 -10.73
CA SER A 276 -10.50 -24.02 -10.75
C SER A 276 -12.02 -24.12 -10.75
N PRO A 277 -12.61 -25.30 -10.92
CA PRO A 277 -14.07 -25.47 -10.95
C PRO A 277 -14.81 -24.92 -9.72
N ARG A 278 -14.16 -24.91 -8.56
CA ARG A 278 -14.76 -24.52 -7.27
C ARG A 278 -14.07 -23.34 -6.61
N GLU A 279 -12.91 -22.92 -7.10
CA GLU A 279 -12.11 -21.91 -6.46
C GLU A 279 -11.98 -20.66 -7.31
N GLY A 280 -12.02 -19.53 -6.65
CA GLY A 280 -11.91 -18.23 -7.26
C GLY A 280 -11.90 -17.12 -6.23
N THR A 281 -11.77 -15.89 -6.69
CA THR A 281 -11.77 -14.73 -5.82
C THR A 281 -12.39 -13.52 -6.46
N ALA A 282 -12.82 -12.58 -5.62
CA ALA A 282 -13.32 -11.28 -6.03
C ALA A 282 -12.18 -10.26 -6.11
N VAL A 283 -12.09 -9.55 -7.21
CA VAL A 283 -11.12 -8.49 -7.46
C VAL A 283 -11.82 -7.16 -7.56
N ARG A 284 -11.40 -6.15 -6.79
CA ARG A 284 -12.06 -4.85 -6.70
C ARG A 284 -11.57 -3.89 -7.79
N TYR A 285 -12.48 -3.18 -8.45
CA TYR A 285 -12.17 -2.19 -9.50
C TYR A 285 -11.37 -1.00 -8.99
N ASN A 286 -11.63 -0.55 -7.76
CA ASN A 286 -10.90 0.59 -7.20
C ASN A 286 -9.41 0.30 -6.97
N ARG A 287 -9.02 -0.97 -6.95
CA ARG A 287 -7.64 -1.40 -6.82
C ARG A 287 -7.01 -1.77 -8.17
N PHE A 288 -7.82 -2.31 -9.09
CA PHE A 288 -7.42 -2.74 -10.43
C PHE A 288 -8.44 -2.21 -11.45
N PRO A 289 -8.37 -0.91 -11.83
CA PRO A 289 -9.38 -0.27 -12.67
C PRO A 289 -9.53 -0.88 -14.07
N GLU A 290 -8.46 -1.45 -14.61
CA GLU A 290 -8.44 -2.10 -15.92
C GLU A 290 -9.42 -3.26 -16.03
N ILE A 291 -9.71 -3.95 -14.90
CA ILE A 291 -10.63 -5.09 -14.87
C ILE A 291 -12.07 -4.65 -15.15
N GLN A 292 -12.45 -3.42 -14.79
CA GLN A 292 -13.81 -2.93 -15.00
C GLN A 292 -14.23 -2.95 -16.47
N LYS A 293 -13.25 -2.79 -17.38
CA LYS A 293 -13.48 -2.79 -18.85
C LYS A 293 -13.24 -4.14 -19.49
N ALA A 294 -12.72 -5.11 -18.76
CA ALA A 294 -12.45 -6.44 -19.30
C ALA A 294 -13.77 -7.19 -19.58
N SER A 295 -13.80 -7.95 -20.64
CA SER A 295 -14.95 -8.79 -20.97
C SER A 295 -14.94 -10.10 -20.18
N VAL A 296 -16.11 -10.64 -19.86
CA VAL A 296 -16.24 -11.98 -19.30
C VAL A 296 -15.54 -12.98 -20.22
N GLY A 297 -14.79 -13.92 -19.65
CA GLY A 297 -13.91 -14.83 -20.39
C GLY A 297 -12.48 -14.33 -20.57
N THR A 298 -12.17 -13.06 -20.22
CA THR A 298 -10.79 -12.56 -20.23
C THR A 298 -9.95 -13.28 -19.17
N MET A 299 -8.72 -13.63 -19.51
CA MET A 299 -7.79 -14.26 -18.60
C MET A 299 -6.91 -13.25 -17.87
N ALA A 300 -6.58 -13.59 -16.63
CA ALA A 300 -5.66 -12.82 -15.80
C ALA A 300 -4.65 -13.72 -15.09
N GLU A 301 -3.46 -13.21 -14.87
CA GLU A 301 -2.54 -13.70 -13.84
C GLU A 301 -2.82 -12.94 -12.54
N LEU A 302 -3.08 -13.69 -11.47
CA LEU A 302 -3.31 -13.18 -10.13
C LEU A 302 -2.14 -13.57 -9.23
N GLU A 303 -1.64 -12.60 -8.47
CA GLU A 303 -0.84 -12.88 -7.28
C GLU A 303 -1.77 -12.85 -6.09
N ILE A 304 -1.86 -13.93 -5.37
CA ILE A 304 -2.75 -14.08 -4.22
C ILE A 304 -1.96 -14.49 -2.99
N ALA A 305 -2.47 -14.12 -1.82
CA ALA A 305 -1.98 -14.60 -0.54
C ALA A 305 -3.16 -14.93 0.36
N HIS A 306 -2.98 -15.88 1.24
CA HIS A 306 -3.97 -16.25 2.25
C HIS A 306 -3.62 -15.56 3.57
N HIS A 307 -4.55 -14.76 4.08
CA HIS A 307 -4.38 -14.04 5.35
C HIS A 307 -5.71 -14.08 6.13
N GLU A 308 -5.70 -14.59 7.36
CA GLU A 308 -6.89 -14.66 8.23
C GLU A 308 -8.14 -15.20 7.50
N GLU A 309 -8.11 -16.39 6.99
CA GLU A 309 -9.22 -17.05 6.25
C GLU A 309 -9.70 -16.31 4.99
N ARG A 310 -8.97 -15.30 4.52
CA ARG A 310 -9.31 -14.53 3.31
C ARG A 310 -8.24 -14.67 2.24
N THR A 311 -8.68 -14.81 1.00
CA THR A 311 -7.79 -14.68 -0.16
C THR A 311 -7.65 -13.19 -0.50
N LEU A 312 -6.43 -12.69 -0.41
CA LEU A 312 -6.08 -11.33 -0.81
C LEU A 312 -5.47 -11.37 -2.22
N VAL A 313 -5.98 -10.54 -3.11
CA VAL A 313 -5.34 -10.33 -4.42
C VAL A 313 -4.29 -9.23 -4.26
N ILE A 314 -3.04 -9.60 -4.40
CA ILE A 314 -1.88 -8.71 -4.31
C ILE A 314 -1.69 -7.97 -5.63
N ALA A 315 -1.79 -8.72 -6.74
CA ALA A 315 -1.66 -8.20 -8.08
C ALA A 315 -2.63 -8.89 -9.03
N CYS A 316 -3.04 -8.19 -10.09
CA CYS A 316 -3.86 -8.71 -11.15
C CYS A 316 -3.39 -8.15 -12.49
N ARG A 317 -3.09 -9.02 -13.45
CA ARG A 317 -2.67 -8.64 -14.79
C ARG A 317 -3.52 -9.35 -15.83
N LEU A 318 -4.19 -8.60 -16.69
CA LEU A 318 -4.87 -9.18 -17.84
C LEU A 318 -3.85 -9.72 -18.83
N ILE A 319 -4.06 -10.93 -19.31
CA ILE A 319 -3.18 -11.63 -20.26
C ILE A 319 -3.97 -12.16 -21.46
N PRO A 320 -3.32 -12.40 -22.60
CA PRO A 320 -3.92 -13.16 -23.70
C PRO A 320 -4.40 -14.53 -23.20
N PHE A 321 -5.47 -15.04 -23.79
CA PHE A 321 -6.02 -16.32 -23.40
C PHE A 321 -4.97 -17.43 -23.59
N GLN A 322 -4.84 -18.28 -22.60
CA GLN A 322 -4.00 -19.49 -22.60
C GLN A 322 -4.83 -20.62 -22.00
N GLU A 323 -4.85 -21.76 -22.67
CA GLU A 323 -5.58 -22.91 -22.16
C GLU A 323 -5.06 -23.37 -20.80
N ILE A 324 -5.98 -23.69 -19.91
CA ILE A 324 -5.70 -24.35 -18.64
C ILE A 324 -6.31 -25.74 -18.73
N PRO A 325 -5.49 -26.80 -18.78
CA PRO A 325 -5.99 -28.17 -18.92
C PRO A 325 -7.10 -28.51 -17.92
N ASN A 326 -8.18 -29.12 -18.40
CA ASN A 326 -9.36 -29.53 -17.61
C ASN A 326 -10.13 -28.38 -16.91
N PHE A 327 -9.81 -27.11 -17.22
CA PHE A 327 -10.49 -25.99 -16.58
C PHE A 327 -10.92 -24.88 -17.55
N ALA A 328 -10.05 -24.39 -18.43
CA ALA A 328 -10.39 -23.30 -19.33
C ALA A 328 -9.86 -23.58 -20.74
N VAL A 329 -10.76 -23.57 -21.72
CA VAL A 329 -10.44 -23.84 -23.13
C VAL A 329 -11.10 -22.81 -24.05
N GLN A 330 -10.49 -22.62 -25.20
CA GLN A 330 -11.09 -21.85 -26.29
C GLN A 330 -11.40 -22.79 -27.43
N VAL A 331 -12.67 -22.86 -27.83
CA VAL A 331 -13.15 -23.81 -28.82
C VAL A 331 -13.85 -23.12 -29.96
N ARG A 332 -13.75 -23.70 -31.16
CA ARG A 332 -14.53 -23.28 -32.33
C ARG A 332 -15.61 -24.31 -32.62
N GLY A 333 -16.80 -23.81 -32.95
CA GLY A 333 -17.93 -24.71 -33.23
C GLY A 333 -19.13 -23.95 -33.77
N ARG A 334 -20.26 -24.66 -33.78
CA ARG A 334 -21.56 -24.11 -34.20
C ARG A 334 -22.48 -23.99 -33.01
N LEU A 335 -23.09 -22.81 -32.84
CA LEU A 335 -24.11 -22.58 -31.85
C LEU A 335 -25.38 -23.38 -32.26
N ARG A 336 -25.94 -24.20 -31.39
CA ARG A 336 -27.19 -24.89 -31.54
C ARG A 336 -28.18 -24.44 -30.49
N ARG A 337 -29.33 -23.96 -30.96
CA ARG A 337 -30.46 -23.51 -30.14
C ARG A 337 -31.75 -24.22 -30.57
N ARG A 338 -32.54 -24.65 -29.60
CA ARG A 338 -33.90 -25.13 -29.88
C ARG A 338 -34.88 -23.97 -29.86
N ALA A 339 -35.86 -23.97 -30.75
CA ALA A 339 -36.92 -22.96 -30.76
C ALA A 339 -37.60 -22.87 -29.40
N GLY A 340 -37.78 -21.66 -28.89
CA GLY A 340 -38.39 -21.40 -27.59
C GLY A 340 -37.43 -21.51 -26.38
N GLN A 341 -36.18 -21.93 -26.55
CA GLN A 341 -35.19 -21.95 -25.47
C GLN A 341 -34.31 -20.71 -25.49
N ASN A 342 -34.07 -20.15 -24.30
CA ASN A 342 -33.22 -18.99 -24.11
C ASN A 342 -31.71 -19.34 -23.93
N HIS A 343 -31.36 -20.62 -23.92
CA HIS A 343 -30.00 -21.15 -23.84
C HIS A 343 -29.63 -21.95 -25.09
N GLY A 344 -28.38 -22.35 -25.22
CA GLY A 344 -27.90 -23.14 -26.34
C GLY A 344 -26.70 -24.02 -25.98
N PHE A 345 -26.11 -24.62 -27.01
CA PHE A 345 -24.88 -25.41 -26.91
C PHE A 345 -23.96 -25.06 -28.09
N VAL A 346 -22.66 -24.93 -27.82
CA VAL A 346 -21.64 -24.94 -28.89
C VAL A 346 -21.27 -26.38 -29.13
N HIS A 347 -21.42 -26.83 -30.39
CA HIS A 347 -20.98 -28.14 -30.86
C HIS A 347 -19.68 -27.94 -31.65
N THR A 348 -18.62 -28.61 -31.24
CA THR A 348 -17.33 -28.63 -31.95
C THR A 348 -17.37 -29.68 -33.06
N ASP A 349 -16.43 -29.61 -34.00
CA ASP A 349 -16.27 -30.62 -35.05
C ASP A 349 -15.76 -31.96 -34.48
N THR A 350 -15.20 -31.95 -33.26
CA THR A 350 -14.79 -33.14 -32.49
C THR A 350 -15.94 -33.83 -31.76
N GLY A 351 -17.17 -33.28 -31.82
CA GLY A 351 -18.35 -33.84 -31.18
C GLY A 351 -18.58 -33.43 -29.73
N GLU A 352 -17.73 -32.57 -29.18
CA GLU A 352 -17.91 -32.07 -27.84
C GLU A 352 -19.02 -31.02 -27.78
N ARG A 353 -19.62 -30.85 -26.57
CA ARG A 353 -20.76 -29.94 -26.34
C ARG A 353 -20.53 -29.08 -25.14
N TYR A 354 -20.67 -27.77 -25.31
CA TYR A 354 -20.46 -26.76 -24.28
C TYR A 354 -21.73 -25.97 -24.05
N PHE A 355 -22.21 -25.92 -22.82
CA PHE A 355 -23.44 -25.22 -22.45
C PHE A 355 -23.28 -23.71 -22.55
N VAL A 356 -24.20 -23.04 -23.25
CA VAL A 356 -24.26 -21.60 -23.41
C VAL A 356 -25.40 -21.02 -22.57
N PRO A 357 -25.12 -20.26 -21.49
CA PRO A 357 -26.16 -19.68 -20.67
C PRO A 357 -26.97 -18.61 -21.44
N PRO A 358 -28.21 -18.31 -21.02
CA PRO A 358 -29.07 -17.32 -21.66
C PRO A 358 -28.42 -15.95 -21.88
N LYS A 359 -27.67 -15.48 -20.89
CA LYS A 359 -26.98 -14.18 -20.96
C LYS A 359 -25.86 -14.13 -22.00
N THR A 360 -25.24 -15.26 -22.30
CA THR A 360 -24.09 -15.37 -23.21
C THR A 360 -24.55 -15.61 -24.67
N VAL A 361 -25.70 -16.23 -24.88
CA VAL A 361 -26.26 -16.47 -26.22
C VAL A 361 -26.50 -15.18 -26.99
N GLY A 362 -26.99 -14.14 -26.33
CA GLY A 362 -27.29 -12.86 -26.94
C GLY A 362 -28.24 -12.95 -28.15
N THR A 363 -27.90 -12.24 -29.21
CA THR A 363 -28.67 -12.17 -30.48
C THR A 363 -28.21 -13.16 -31.54
N LEU A 364 -27.27 -14.07 -31.20
CA LEU A 364 -26.75 -15.02 -32.18
C LEU A 364 -27.83 -16.04 -32.61
N HIS A 365 -27.89 -16.30 -33.92
CA HIS A 365 -28.86 -17.24 -34.50
C HIS A 365 -28.38 -18.69 -34.39
N ASP A 366 -29.31 -19.64 -34.52
CA ASP A 366 -28.99 -21.06 -34.61
C ASP A 366 -28.11 -21.36 -35.83
N GLY A 367 -27.09 -22.19 -35.66
CA GLY A 367 -26.12 -22.52 -36.71
C GLY A 367 -24.95 -21.56 -36.86
N ALA A 368 -24.93 -20.43 -36.15
CA ALA A 368 -23.82 -19.46 -36.21
C ALA A 368 -22.48 -20.17 -35.87
N ARG A 369 -21.45 -19.88 -36.68
CA ARG A 369 -20.07 -20.26 -36.35
C ARG A 369 -19.54 -19.32 -35.28
N VAL A 370 -18.96 -19.88 -34.23
CA VAL A 370 -18.49 -19.10 -33.07
C VAL A 370 -17.16 -19.63 -32.54
N GLU A 371 -16.39 -18.73 -32.00
CA GLU A 371 -15.30 -19.03 -31.08
C GLU A 371 -15.81 -18.79 -29.67
N ALA A 372 -15.62 -19.75 -28.78
CA ALA A 372 -16.18 -19.75 -27.44
C ALA A 372 -15.08 -19.92 -26.39
N THR A 373 -15.05 -19.04 -25.40
CA THR A 373 -14.25 -19.25 -24.18
C THR A 373 -15.09 -20.03 -23.17
N CYS A 374 -14.63 -21.20 -22.79
CA CYS A 374 -15.35 -22.15 -21.94
C CYS A 374 -14.56 -22.41 -20.66
N VAL A 375 -15.28 -22.53 -19.56
CA VAL A 375 -14.71 -22.95 -18.27
C VAL A 375 -15.47 -24.16 -17.73
N TYR A 376 -14.74 -25.05 -17.07
CA TYR A 376 -15.33 -26.14 -16.32
C TYR A 376 -15.60 -25.63 -14.91
N LYS A 377 -16.89 -25.51 -14.52
CA LYS A 377 -17.24 -24.96 -13.22
C LYS A 377 -18.36 -25.73 -12.52
N TYR A 378 -18.34 -25.63 -11.20
CA TYR A 378 -19.33 -26.18 -10.32
C TYR A 378 -20.62 -25.34 -10.34
N ASN A 379 -21.76 -26.05 -10.47
CA ASN A 379 -23.08 -25.45 -10.31
C ASN A 379 -23.71 -25.91 -8.98
N PRO A 380 -23.85 -25.02 -7.99
CA PRO A 380 -24.38 -25.38 -6.68
C PRO A 380 -25.86 -25.80 -6.69
N GLU A 381 -26.66 -25.32 -7.66
CA GLU A 381 -28.07 -25.67 -7.75
C GLU A 381 -28.29 -27.13 -8.24
N ARG A 382 -27.32 -27.66 -8.97
CA ARG A 382 -27.38 -29.00 -9.55
C ARG A 382 -26.41 -29.99 -8.91
N ASP A 383 -25.58 -29.52 -8.03
CA ASP A 383 -24.47 -30.26 -7.41
C ASP A 383 -23.60 -30.99 -8.44
N GLN A 384 -23.31 -30.32 -9.55
CA GLN A 384 -22.57 -30.90 -10.68
C GLN A 384 -21.57 -29.90 -11.25
N GLU A 385 -20.49 -30.42 -11.79
CA GLU A 385 -19.51 -29.66 -12.57
C GLU A 385 -19.80 -29.87 -14.06
N SER A 386 -19.69 -28.80 -14.84
CA SER A 386 -19.92 -28.84 -16.28
C SER A 386 -19.18 -27.76 -17.02
N TRP A 387 -18.95 -27.97 -18.31
CA TRP A 387 -18.43 -26.98 -19.20
C TRP A 387 -19.49 -25.89 -19.49
N VAL A 388 -19.13 -24.63 -19.24
CA VAL A 388 -19.99 -23.47 -19.44
C VAL A 388 -19.27 -22.45 -20.31
N VAL A 389 -19.94 -21.97 -21.32
CA VAL A 389 -19.44 -20.89 -22.18
C VAL A 389 -19.59 -19.54 -21.47
N LEU A 390 -18.49 -18.83 -21.31
CA LEU A 390 -18.46 -17.49 -20.71
C LEU A 390 -18.62 -16.38 -21.76
N SER A 391 -17.97 -16.54 -22.92
CA SER A 391 -18.05 -15.56 -24.01
C SER A 391 -18.14 -16.26 -25.38
N LEU A 392 -18.83 -15.60 -26.31
CA LEU A 392 -18.99 -16.02 -27.71
C LEU A 392 -18.57 -14.90 -28.63
N THR A 393 -17.72 -15.22 -29.60
CA THR A 393 -17.35 -14.31 -30.68
C THR A 393 -17.75 -14.95 -32.02
N PRO A 394 -18.57 -14.28 -32.88
CA PRO A 394 -18.85 -14.77 -34.20
C PRO A 394 -17.57 -14.91 -35.02
N VAL A 395 -17.44 -16.01 -35.75
CA VAL A 395 -16.34 -16.23 -36.71
C VAL A 395 -16.93 -16.20 -38.10
N ALA A 396 -16.30 -15.42 -38.98
CA ALA A 396 -16.73 -15.28 -40.36
C ALA A 396 -16.70 -16.60 -41.16
#